data_475cefe928697773e0ba681d7c3bcad4
#
_entry.id   475cefe928697773e0ba681d7c3bcad4
#
_cell.length_a   1.000
_cell.length_b   1.000
_cell.length_c   1.000
_cell.angle_alpha   90.00
_cell.angle_beta   90.00
_cell.angle_gamma   90.00
#
_symmetry.space_group_name_H-M   'P 1'
#
loop_
_entity.id
_entity.type
_entity.pdbx_description
1 polymer ?
#
loop_
_entity_poly.entity_id
_entity_poly.type
_entity_poly.pdbx_seq_one_letter_code
_entity_poly.pdbx_strand_id
1 'polypeptide(L)'
;MKKILLLFLALLTVTVGNAAGRKINIMNLPPFERAVIIIKKFETLHDSRRHWPYLGYGHRKLPGEKYYKGYRMSEKEADALLRKDLRKFISVFKDLPPNDALLLGVLSYNIGPGAVKKSSVYRKLKAGNRDIFKAYTAHCRYKGKFHRQLHQRRLTEYLCLYNHK
;
A
#
# COMPACT_ATOMS: atom_id res chain seq x y z
N MET A 1 -21.42 -3.65 13.34
CA MET A 1 -20.68 -2.39 13.26
C MET A 1 -19.69 -2.19 14.42
N LYS A 2 -20.04 -2.35 15.70
CA LYS A 2 -19.11 -2.19 16.85
C LYS A 2 -17.84 -3.07 16.81
N LYS A 3 -17.92 -4.33 16.35
CA LYS A 3 -16.73 -5.22 16.24
C LYS A 3 -15.75 -4.83 15.13
N ILE A 4 -16.21 -4.20 14.06
CA ILE A 4 -15.35 -3.66 12.98
C ILE A 4 -14.62 -2.42 13.48
N LEU A 5 -15.27 -1.59 14.29
CA LEU A 5 -14.69 -0.39 14.86
C LEU A 5 -13.58 -0.71 15.89
N LEU A 6 -13.73 -1.77 16.71
CA LEU A 6 -12.72 -2.21 17.68
C LEU A 6 -11.48 -2.81 17.01
N LEU A 7 -11.63 -3.58 15.92
CA LEU A 7 -10.49 -4.03 15.10
C LEU A 7 -9.76 -2.87 14.43
N PHE A 8 -10.47 -1.78 14.13
CA PHE A 8 -9.90 -0.56 13.54
C PHE A 8 -9.06 0.23 14.53
N LEU A 9 -9.47 0.32 15.81
CA LEU A 9 -8.69 1.02 16.83
C LEU A 9 -7.31 0.37 17.06
N ALA A 10 -7.21 -0.95 17.02
CA ALA A 10 -5.95 -1.68 17.13
C ALA A 10 -5.03 -1.52 15.90
N LEU A 11 -5.59 -1.17 14.73
CA LEU A 11 -4.86 -0.93 13.48
C LEU A 11 -4.29 0.50 13.38
N LEU A 12 -4.82 1.43 14.18
CA LEU A 12 -4.45 2.85 14.14
C LEU A 12 -3.22 3.20 14.98
N THR A 13 -2.71 2.27 15.80
CA THR A 13 -1.51 2.50 16.58
C THR A 13 -0.34 1.71 16.03
N VAL A 14 0.72 2.40 15.62
CA VAL A 14 1.99 1.80 15.22
C VAL A 14 3.02 2.12 16.28
N THR A 15 3.74 1.11 16.75
CA THR A 15 4.93 1.32 17.58
C THR A 15 6.05 1.74 16.65
N VAL A 16 6.39 3.03 16.66
CA VAL A 16 7.59 3.51 15.97
C VAL A 16 8.76 3.25 16.89
N GLY A 17 9.73 2.48 16.41
CA GLY A 17 10.93 2.10 17.17
C GLY A 17 11.79 3.32 17.53
N ASN A 18 11.44 3.95 18.64
CA ASN A 18 12.32 4.77 19.47
C ASN A 18 12.46 4.07 20.81
N ALA A 19 13.58 4.26 21.49
CA ALA A 19 13.93 3.64 22.78
C ALA A 19 12.85 3.76 23.90
N ALA A 20 11.75 4.47 23.64
CA ALA A 20 10.63 4.67 24.57
C ALA A 20 9.31 3.98 24.15
N GLY A 21 9.27 3.18 23.08
CA GLY A 21 8.07 2.40 22.69
C GLY A 21 6.78 3.21 22.47
N ARG A 22 6.87 4.47 22.05
CA ARG A 22 5.71 5.38 21.95
C ARG A 22 4.75 4.91 20.87
N LYS A 23 3.52 4.58 21.24
CA LYS A 23 2.43 4.29 20.30
C LYS A 23 1.99 5.59 19.62
N ILE A 24 2.18 5.68 18.30
CA ILE A 24 1.72 6.82 17.51
C ILE A 24 0.45 6.41 16.77
N ASN A 25 -0.58 7.26 16.83
CA ASN A 25 -1.75 7.09 15.98
C ASN A 25 -1.35 7.39 14.53
N ILE A 26 -1.49 6.40 13.64
CA ILE A 26 -1.13 6.52 12.23
C ILE A 26 -1.85 7.70 11.53
N MET A 27 -3.05 8.07 12.01
CA MET A 27 -3.82 9.17 11.42
C MET A 27 -3.19 10.56 11.65
N ASN A 28 -2.28 10.68 12.61
CA ASN A 28 -1.52 11.91 12.87
C ASN A 28 -0.33 12.10 11.91
N LEU A 29 -0.03 11.09 11.09
CA LEU A 29 1.06 11.14 10.13
C LEU A 29 0.59 11.72 8.79
N PRO A 30 1.50 12.30 7.99
CA PRO A 30 1.22 12.69 6.61
C PRO A 30 0.69 11.50 5.78
N PRO A 31 -0.18 11.72 4.80
CA PRO A 31 -0.79 10.63 4.01
C PRO A 31 0.23 9.67 3.38
N PHE A 32 1.34 10.17 2.87
CA PHE A 32 2.41 9.35 2.31
C PHE A 32 3.05 8.42 3.35
N GLU A 33 3.29 8.90 4.56
CA GLU A 33 3.85 8.08 5.66
C GLU A 33 2.86 6.99 6.10
N ARG A 34 1.55 7.31 6.14
CA ARG A 34 0.51 6.29 6.37
C ARG A 34 0.57 5.19 5.32
N ALA A 35 0.70 5.56 4.04
CA ALA A 35 0.80 4.61 2.94
C ALA A 35 2.02 3.70 3.08
N VAL A 36 3.20 4.26 3.40
CA VAL A 36 4.44 3.49 3.64
C VAL A 36 4.24 2.46 4.76
N ILE A 37 3.68 2.87 5.90
CA ILE A 37 3.43 1.99 7.04
C ILE A 37 2.44 0.87 6.67
N ILE A 38 1.36 1.20 5.95
CA ILE A 38 0.36 0.22 5.52
C ILE A 38 1.01 -0.80 4.58
N ILE A 39 1.81 -0.37 3.61
CA ILE A 39 2.49 -1.30 2.70
C ILE A 39 3.43 -2.21 3.47
N LYS A 40 4.29 -1.68 4.34
CA LYS A 40 5.19 -2.48 5.19
C LYS A 40 4.46 -3.55 6.00
N LYS A 41 3.29 -3.21 6.54
CA LYS A 41 2.47 -4.13 7.33
C LYS A 41 1.97 -5.32 6.51
N PHE A 42 1.58 -5.10 5.26
CA PHE A 42 0.97 -6.15 4.42
C PHE A 42 1.98 -6.90 3.54
N GLU A 43 3.08 -6.28 3.14
CA GLU A 43 4.10 -6.93 2.30
C GLU A 43 5.13 -7.70 3.11
N THR A 44 5.42 -7.30 4.35
CA THR A 44 6.52 -7.84 5.16
C THR A 44 7.89 -7.72 4.45
N LEU A 45 8.98 -7.96 5.15
CA LEU A 45 10.32 -7.88 4.55
C LEU A 45 10.65 -9.21 3.84
N HIS A 46 10.85 -9.17 2.53
CA HIS A 46 11.12 -10.35 1.72
C HIS A 46 12.59 -10.78 1.81
N ASP A 47 12.82 -12.05 2.16
CA ASP A 47 14.13 -12.70 1.96
C ASP A 47 14.30 -13.04 0.48
N SER A 48 15.27 -12.41 -0.18
CA SER A 48 15.52 -12.60 -1.61
C SER A 48 15.94 -14.03 -1.99
N ARG A 49 16.38 -14.85 -1.05
CA ARG A 49 16.66 -16.28 -1.31
C ARG A 49 15.40 -17.08 -1.59
N ARG A 50 14.33 -16.76 -0.84
CA ARG A 50 13.05 -17.49 -0.89
C ARG A 50 12.07 -16.86 -1.89
N HIS A 51 12.10 -15.53 -2.01
CA HIS A 51 11.10 -14.78 -2.74
C HIS A 51 11.60 -14.20 -4.08
N TRP A 52 12.82 -14.61 -4.52
CA TRP A 52 13.35 -14.13 -5.80
C TRP A 52 12.34 -14.27 -6.95
N PRO A 53 12.16 -13.26 -7.80
CA PRO A 53 12.94 -12.01 -7.92
C PRO A 53 12.42 -10.84 -7.05
N TYR A 54 11.68 -11.12 -5.97
CA TYR A 54 11.18 -10.11 -5.05
C TYR A 54 12.11 -9.92 -3.86
N LEU A 55 12.29 -8.67 -3.43
CA LEU A 55 13.15 -8.26 -2.32
C LEU A 55 12.58 -7.03 -1.60
N GLY A 56 13.11 -6.73 -0.41
CA GLY A 56 12.60 -5.62 0.41
C GLY A 56 11.12 -5.78 0.72
N TYR A 57 10.36 -4.75 0.54
CA TYR A 57 8.90 -4.76 0.73
C TYR A 57 8.14 -5.05 -0.57
N GLY A 58 8.55 -6.08 -1.31
CA GLY A 58 7.86 -6.53 -2.52
C GLY A 58 8.38 -5.92 -3.83
N HIS A 59 9.52 -5.24 -3.82
CA HIS A 59 10.16 -4.77 -5.05
C HIS A 59 10.54 -5.94 -5.94
N ARG A 60 10.09 -5.95 -7.19
CA ARG A 60 10.54 -6.90 -8.20
C ARG A 60 11.80 -6.38 -8.87
N LYS A 61 12.91 -7.12 -8.77
CA LYS A 61 14.18 -6.79 -9.40
C LYS A 61 14.02 -6.47 -10.88
N LEU A 62 14.52 -5.33 -11.30
CA LEU A 62 14.51 -4.88 -12.69
C LEU A 62 15.86 -5.15 -13.38
N PRO A 63 15.91 -5.24 -14.72
CA PRO A 63 17.16 -5.27 -15.46
C PRO A 63 18.08 -4.09 -15.09
N GLY A 64 19.38 -4.34 -14.98
CA GLY A 64 20.38 -3.31 -14.63
C GLY A 64 20.50 -2.97 -13.15
N GLU A 65 19.64 -3.46 -12.27
CA GLU A 65 19.79 -3.26 -10.83
C GLU A 65 20.85 -4.17 -10.23
N LYS A 66 21.54 -3.68 -9.18
CA LYS A 66 22.64 -4.41 -8.47
C LYS A 66 22.20 -5.66 -7.71
N TYR A 67 20.90 -5.88 -7.53
CA TYR A 67 20.37 -6.95 -6.72
C TYR A 67 20.50 -8.32 -7.41
N TYR A 68 20.74 -9.37 -6.59
CA TYR A 68 20.88 -10.76 -7.02
C TYR A 68 20.17 -11.70 -6.02
N LYS A 69 19.94 -12.93 -6.40
CA LYS A 69 19.33 -13.93 -5.51
C LYS A 69 20.25 -14.17 -4.29
N GLY A 70 19.71 -13.96 -3.09
CA GLY A 70 20.47 -14.02 -1.85
C GLY A 70 21.00 -12.67 -1.36
N TYR A 71 20.75 -11.56 -2.09
CA TYR A 71 21.12 -10.22 -1.64
C TYR A 71 20.47 -9.91 -0.28
N ARG A 72 21.30 -9.55 0.70
CA ARG A 72 20.84 -9.17 2.04
C ARG A 72 20.55 -7.67 2.08
N MET A 73 19.28 -7.32 1.96
CA MET A 73 18.83 -5.94 2.02
C MET A 73 18.57 -5.53 3.47
N SER A 74 19.18 -4.44 3.92
CA SER A 74 18.84 -3.84 5.23
C SER A 74 17.42 -3.25 5.20
N GLU A 75 16.80 -3.12 6.38
CA GLU A 75 15.47 -2.49 6.48
C GLU A 75 15.50 -1.04 5.97
N LYS A 76 16.57 -0.29 6.25
CA LYS A 76 16.75 1.08 5.76
C LYS A 76 16.78 1.14 4.23
N GLU A 77 17.48 0.20 3.59
CA GLU A 77 17.55 0.11 2.13
C GLU A 77 16.19 -0.32 1.55
N ALA A 78 15.51 -1.28 2.19
CA ALA A 78 14.17 -1.71 1.79
C ALA A 78 13.14 -0.59 1.92
N ASP A 79 13.19 0.23 2.98
CA ASP A 79 12.34 1.39 3.16
C ASP A 79 12.59 2.45 2.08
N ALA A 80 13.84 2.75 1.78
CA ALA A 80 14.19 3.71 0.73
C ALA A 80 13.68 3.25 -0.66
N LEU A 81 13.81 1.96 -0.95
CA LEU A 81 13.36 1.35 -2.20
C LEU A 81 11.82 1.36 -2.30
N LEU A 82 11.12 0.98 -1.23
CA LEU A 82 9.66 1.08 -1.13
C LEU A 82 9.17 2.51 -1.44
N ARG A 83 9.78 3.52 -0.80
CA ARG A 83 9.43 4.93 -1.00
C ARG A 83 9.65 5.37 -2.45
N LYS A 84 10.75 4.94 -3.06
CA LYS A 84 11.06 5.20 -4.48
C LYS A 84 9.98 4.60 -5.38
N ASP A 85 9.64 3.34 -5.19
CA ASP A 85 8.64 2.64 -5.98
C ASP A 85 7.24 3.24 -5.80
N LEU A 86 6.86 3.55 -4.56
CA LEU A 86 5.57 4.18 -4.28
C LEU A 86 5.45 5.54 -4.97
N ARG A 87 6.49 6.40 -4.91
CA ARG A 87 6.48 7.68 -5.65
C ARG A 87 6.32 7.46 -7.15
N LYS A 88 7.02 6.46 -7.73
CA LYS A 88 6.88 6.09 -9.13
C LYS A 88 5.44 5.67 -9.47
N PHE A 89 4.79 4.88 -8.62
CA PHE A 89 3.40 4.50 -8.86
C PHE A 89 2.42 5.66 -8.71
N ILE A 90 2.63 6.55 -7.75
CA ILE A 90 1.82 7.77 -7.57
C ILE A 90 1.93 8.67 -8.81
N SER A 91 3.13 8.85 -9.36
CA SER A 91 3.36 9.71 -10.54
C SER A 91 2.62 9.25 -11.80
N VAL A 92 2.24 7.97 -11.87
CA VAL A 92 1.40 7.44 -12.97
C VAL A 92 0.01 8.09 -13.01
N PHE A 93 -0.46 8.64 -11.89
CA PHE A 93 -1.78 9.24 -11.70
C PHE A 93 -1.71 10.74 -11.36
N LYS A 94 -0.62 11.41 -11.77
CA LYS A 94 -0.36 12.83 -11.47
C LYS A 94 -1.46 13.79 -11.95
N ASP A 95 -2.28 13.36 -12.90
CA ASP A 95 -3.39 14.14 -13.45
C ASP A 95 -4.64 14.12 -12.55
N LEU A 96 -4.61 13.37 -11.46
CA LEU A 96 -5.67 13.31 -10.45
C LEU A 96 -5.28 14.10 -9.20
N PRO A 97 -6.25 14.50 -8.36
CA PRO A 97 -5.98 15.09 -7.06
C PRO A 97 -4.96 14.26 -6.23
N PRO A 98 -4.10 14.89 -5.42
CA PRO A 98 -3.00 14.21 -4.71
C PRO A 98 -3.42 13.00 -3.88
N ASN A 99 -4.57 13.07 -3.19
CA ASN A 99 -5.08 11.95 -2.38
C ASN A 99 -5.57 10.78 -3.25
N ASP A 100 -6.16 11.06 -4.41
CA ASP A 100 -6.59 10.04 -5.37
C ASP A 100 -5.36 9.35 -5.99
N ALA A 101 -4.37 10.15 -6.39
CA ALA A 101 -3.11 9.64 -6.94
C ALA A 101 -2.37 8.76 -5.91
N LEU A 102 -2.35 9.16 -4.64
CA LEU A 102 -1.78 8.36 -3.55
C LEU A 102 -2.51 7.03 -3.38
N LEU A 103 -3.85 7.06 -3.30
CA LEU A 103 -4.65 5.84 -3.14
C LEU A 103 -4.44 4.86 -4.30
N LEU A 104 -4.43 5.36 -5.54
CA LEU A 104 -4.17 4.54 -6.74
C LEU A 104 -2.72 4.06 -6.82
N GLY A 105 -1.77 4.86 -6.34
CA GLY A 105 -0.36 4.46 -6.21
C GLY A 105 -0.18 3.29 -5.25
N VAL A 106 -0.85 3.33 -4.10
CA VAL A 106 -0.86 2.22 -3.11
C VAL A 106 -1.53 0.97 -3.69
N LEU A 107 -2.64 1.11 -4.39
CA LEU A 107 -3.28 -0.02 -5.09
C LEU A 107 -2.35 -0.60 -6.16
N SER A 108 -1.65 0.27 -6.90
CA SER A 108 -0.69 -0.12 -7.93
C SER A 108 0.51 -0.88 -7.38
N TYR A 109 0.90 -0.60 -6.15
CA TYR A 109 1.98 -1.33 -5.47
C TYR A 109 1.65 -2.83 -5.33
N ASN A 110 0.36 -3.17 -5.20
CA ASN A 110 -0.09 -4.55 -5.06
C ASN A 110 -0.48 -5.22 -6.40
N ILE A 111 -1.21 -4.52 -7.28
CA ILE A 111 -1.75 -5.14 -8.52
C ILE A 111 -1.16 -4.59 -9.82
N GLY A 112 -0.23 -3.66 -9.72
CA GLY A 112 0.41 -2.99 -10.85
C GLY A 112 -0.41 -1.85 -11.44
N PRO A 113 0.27 -0.80 -11.97
CA PRO A 113 -0.40 0.40 -12.48
C PRO A 113 -1.25 0.13 -13.73
N GLY A 114 -0.88 -0.85 -14.55
CA GLY A 114 -1.66 -1.24 -15.73
C GLY A 114 -3.04 -1.80 -15.38
N ALA A 115 -3.13 -2.64 -14.32
CA ALA A 115 -4.39 -3.17 -13.83
C ALA A 115 -5.24 -2.04 -13.20
N VAL A 116 -4.61 -1.14 -12.45
CA VAL A 116 -5.31 -0.01 -11.83
C VAL A 116 -5.91 0.93 -12.89
N LYS A 117 -5.19 1.25 -13.96
CA LYS A 117 -5.71 2.08 -15.07
C LYS A 117 -6.95 1.47 -15.76
N LYS A 118 -7.08 0.14 -15.77
CA LYS A 118 -8.23 -0.57 -16.32
C LYS A 118 -9.39 -0.73 -15.33
N SER A 119 -9.18 -0.37 -14.05
CA SER A 119 -10.15 -0.61 -12.98
C SER A 119 -11.33 0.37 -13.02
N SER A 120 -12.45 -0.04 -12.42
CA SER A 120 -13.60 0.83 -12.18
C SER A 120 -13.29 1.96 -11.19
N VAL A 121 -12.37 1.74 -10.23
CA VAL A 121 -11.91 2.78 -9.31
C VAL A 121 -11.31 3.95 -10.06
N TYR A 122 -10.35 3.69 -10.95
CA TYR A 122 -9.70 4.72 -11.74
C TYR A 122 -10.70 5.50 -12.61
N ARG A 123 -11.59 4.78 -13.31
CA ARG A 123 -12.63 5.43 -14.14
C ARG A 123 -13.55 6.33 -13.32
N LYS A 124 -13.99 5.87 -12.14
CA LYS A 124 -14.83 6.67 -11.24
C LYS A 124 -14.11 7.95 -10.79
N LEU A 125 -12.88 7.83 -10.28
CA LEU A 125 -12.09 8.98 -9.82
C LEU A 125 -11.82 9.98 -10.96
N LYS A 126 -11.49 9.49 -12.16
CA LYS A 126 -11.28 10.34 -13.34
C LYS A 126 -12.54 11.08 -13.75
N ALA A 127 -13.73 10.50 -13.54
CA ALA A 127 -15.02 11.13 -13.76
C ALA A 127 -15.51 12.02 -12.60
N GLY A 128 -14.66 12.25 -11.55
CA GLY A 128 -15.05 13.03 -10.38
C GLY A 128 -15.98 12.30 -9.40
N ASN A 129 -16.31 11.03 -9.64
CA ASN A 129 -17.18 10.25 -8.76
C ASN A 129 -16.43 9.78 -7.52
N ARG A 130 -16.89 10.21 -6.34
CA ARG A 130 -16.28 9.92 -5.04
C ARG A 130 -16.79 8.64 -4.38
N ASP A 131 -17.88 8.04 -4.87
CA ASP A 131 -18.39 6.74 -4.39
C ASP A 131 -17.56 5.60 -4.99
N ILE A 132 -16.39 5.37 -4.41
CA ILE A 132 -15.44 4.35 -4.86
C ILE A 132 -15.30 3.18 -3.87
N PHE A 133 -15.96 3.20 -2.73
CA PHE A 133 -15.76 2.19 -1.68
C PHE A 133 -15.91 0.76 -2.19
N LYS A 134 -17.05 0.44 -2.79
CA LYS A 134 -17.31 -0.90 -3.34
C LYS A 134 -16.30 -1.28 -4.44
N ALA A 135 -15.98 -0.32 -5.32
CA ALA A 135 -15.04 -0.55 -6.42
C ALA A 135 -13.62 -0.81 -5.89
N TYR A 136 -13.17 -0.07 -4.87
CA TYR A 136 -11.84 -0.22 -4.27
C TYR A 136 -11.71 -1.53 -3.50
N THR A 137 -12.68 -1.83 -2.64
CA THR A 137 -12.67 -3.05 -1.80
C THR A 137 -12.88 -4.34 -2.59
N ALA A 138 -13.40 -4.27 -3.82
CA ALA A 138 -13.50 -5.42 -4.74
C ALA A 138 -12.14 -5.98 -5.19
N HIS A 139 -11.03 -5.20 -5.06
CA HIS A 139 -9.67 -5.68 -5.33
C HIS A 139 -9.12 -6.60 -4.22
N CYS A 140 -9.92 -7.58 -3.84
CA CYS A 140 -9.64 -8.54 -2.76
C CYS A 140 -9.72 -10.01 -3.21
N ARG A 141 -9.57 -10.28 -4.51
CA ARG A 141 -9.59 -11.65 -5.05
C ARG A 141 -8.18 -12.11 -5.41
N TYR A 142 -7.90 -13.40 -5.13
CA TYR A 142 -6.71 -14.09 -5.59
C TYR A 142 -7.13 -15.36 -6.33
N LYS A 143 -6.67 -15.54 -7.56
CA LYS A 143 -7.09 -16.64 -8.46
C LYS A 143 -8.63 -16.76 -8.55
N GLY A 144 -9.32 -15.62 -8.66
CA GLY A 144 -10.78 -15.56 -8.77
C GLY A 144 -11.55 -15.73 -7.45
N LYS A 145 -10.90 -16.18 -6.35
CA LYS A 145 -11.53 -16.41 -5.05
C LYS A 145 -11.33 -15.23 -4.10
N PHE A 146 -12.32 -15.00 -3.23
CA PHE A 146 -12.21 -13.99 -2.18
C PHE A 146 -11.04 -14.31 -1.25
N HIS A 147 -10.25 -13.29 -0.91
CA HIS A 147 -9.09 -13.42 -0.03
C HIS A 147 -9.19 -12.43 1.14
N ARG A 148 -9.39 -12.96 2.34
CA ARG A 148 -9.66 -12.18 3.56
C ARG A 148 -8.58 -11.12 3.86
N GLN A 149 -7.29 -11.49 3.74
CA GLN A 149 -6.19 -10.55 4.01
C GLN A 149 -6.15 -9.40 2.99
N LEU A 150 -6.40 -9.68 1.70
CA LEU A 150 -6.50 -8.63 0.69
C LEU A 150 -7.69 -7.71 0.94
N HIS A 151 -8.81 -8.24 1.40
CA HIS A 151 -9.97 -7.43 1.79
C HIS A 151 -9.65 -6.52 2.98
N GLN A 152 -9.00 -7.05 4.03
CA GLN A 152 -8.54 -6.24 5.17
C GLN A 152 -7.56 -5.15 4.73
N ARG A 153 -6.63 -5.47 3.82
CA ARG A 153 -5.71 -4.50 3.22
C ARG A 153 -6.47 -3.37 2.53
N ARG A 154 -7.41 -3.70 1.65
CA ARG A 154 -8.23 -2.68 0.94
C ARG A 154 -9.01 -1.80 1.90
N LEU A 155 -9.61 -2.38 2.94
CA LEU A 155 -10.30 -1.60 3.96
C LEU A 155 -9.36 -0.64 4.69
N THR A 156 -8.18 -1.13 5.12
CA THR A 156 -7.18 -0.31 5.80
C THR A 156 -6.69 0.83 4.92
N GLU A 157 -6.32 0.54 3.67
CA GLU A 157 -5.87 1.55 2.71
C GLU A 157 -6.94 2.61 2.48
N TYR A 158 -8.19 2.21 2.21
CA TYR A 158 -9.28 3.12 1.97
C TYR A 158 -9.55 4.05 3.16
N LEU A 159 -9.67 3.48 4.36
CA LEU A 159 -10.04 4.23 5.56
C LEU A 159 -8.91 5.14 6.07
N CYS A 160 -7.65 4.77 5.83
CA CYS A 160 -6.51 5.58 6.27
C CYS A 160 -6.04 6.62 5.24
N LEU A 161 -6.33 6.42 3.96
CA LEU A 161 -5.75 7.25 2.89
C LEU A 161 -6.79 8.04 2.09
N TYR A 162 -8.03 7.54 2.00
CA TYR A 162 -9.07 8.22 1.24
C TYR A 162 -9.87 9.17 2.14
N ASN A 163 -9.77 10.45 1.85
CA ASN A 163 -10.46 11.48 2.62
C ASN A 163 -11.75 11.89 1.88
N HIS A 164 -12.89 11.72 2.55
CA HIS A 164 -14.22 12.06 2.06
C HIS A 164 -14.59 13.53 2.34
N LYS A 165 -13.63 14.46 2.26
CA LYS A 165 -13.97 15.88 2.37
C LYS A 165 -14.32 16.47 1.03
#